data_1ef7815a09392add2221a1630fe6d816
#
_entry.id   1ef7815a09392add2221a1630fe6d816
#
_cell.length_a   1.000
_cell.length_b   1.000
_cell.length_c   1.000
_cell.angle_alpha   90.00
_cell.angle_beta   90.00
_cell.angle_gamma   90.00
#
_symmetry.space_group_name_H-M   'P 1'
#
loop_
_entity.id
_entity.type
_entity.pdbx_description
1 polymer ?
#
loop_
_entity_poly.entity_id
_entity_poly.type
_entity_poly.pdbx_seq_one_letter_code
_entity_poly.pdbx_strand_id
1 'polypeptide(L)'
;MRVTVLALSAVVAAGLAPATRAQEAIANPHVNLRGLACTACHTTGAWRDVSFDHRRTGTPLRGQHAAAPCTGCHDLRDFRTVAHECRFCHQDPHRTDAGTRCQMCHVESSWRQVSAQDAHARTRLPELGVHAALQCADCHRQAAV
;
A
#
# COMPACT_ATOMS: atom_id res chain seq x y z
N MET A 1 20.78 -67.29 66.04
CA MET A 1 19.75 -66.78 65.14
C MET A 1 20.23 -65.45 64.61
N ARG A 2 20.59 -65.37 63.30
CA ARG A 2 20.99 -64.16 62.64
C ARG A 2 19.82 -63.70 61.76
N VAL A 3 19.28 -62.54 62.03
CA VAL A 3 18.19 -61.93 61.26
C VAL A 3 18.83 -61.03 60.19
N THR A 4 18.66 -61.38 58.92
CA THR A 4 19.14 -60.60 57.78
C THR A 4 18.02 -59.65 57.35
N VAL A 5 18.26 -58.37 57.49
CA VAL A 5 17.33 -57.34 57.05
C VAL A 5 17.65 -56.99 55.57
N LEU A 6 16.75 -57.29 54.65
CA LEU A 6 16.82 -56.93 53.28
C LEU A 6 16.28 -55.48 53.10
N ALA A 7 17.13 -54.55 52.69
CA ALA A 7 16.73 -53.22 52.36
C ALA A 7 16.23 -53.16 50.88
N LEU A 8 14.96 -52.82 50.69
CA LEU A 8 14.35 -52.61 49.41
C LEU A 8 14.67 -51.14 48.97
N SER A 9 15.51 -50.97 47.98
CA SER A 9 15.75 -49.64 47.35
C SER A 9 14.69 -49.40 46.31
N ALA A 10 13.80 -48.42 46.54
CA ALA A 10 12.84 -47.97 45.57
C ALA A 10 13.53 -46.96 44.65
N VAL A 11 13.67 -47.31 43.38
CA VAL A 11 14.13 -46.37 42.31
C VAL A 11 12.93 -45.56 41.84
N VAL A 12 12.91 -44.28 42.21
CA VAL A 12 11.93 -43.33 41.69
C VAL A 12 12.41 -42.90 40.31
N ALA A 13 11.78 -43.39 39.25
CA ALA A 13 11.98 -42.91 37.88
C ALA A 13 11.26 -41.57 37.72
N ALA A 14 12.01 -40.48 37.76
CA ALA A 14 11.51 -39.16 37.41
C ALA A 14 11.24 -39.10 35.89
N GLY A 15 9.99 -39.22 35.52
CA GLY A 15 9.54 -39.05 34.14
C GLY A 15 9.72 -37.60 33.71
N LEU A 16 10.69 -37.33 32.81
CA LEU A 16 10.80 -36.07 32.08
C LEU A 16 9.61 -35.98 31.11
N ALA A 17 8.58 -35.24 31.47
CA ALA A 17 7.54 -34.88 30.55
C ALA A 17 8.16 -33.97 29.44
N PRO A 18 7.92 -34.27 28.16
CA PRO A 18 8.38 -33.37 27.10
C PRO A 18 7.67 -32.03 27.28
N ALA A 19 8.45 -30.95 27.46
CA ALA A 19 7.93 -29.60 27.42
C ALA A 19 7.48 -29.33 25.96
N THR A 20 6.21 -29.54 25.70
CA THR A 20 5.57 -29.02 24.49
C THR A 20 5.63 -27.49 24.57
N ARG A 21 6.65 -26.90 23.98
CA ARG A 21 6.62 -25.49 23.67
C ARG A 21 5.37 -25.29 22.82
N ALA A 22 4.33 -24.77 23.42
CA ALA A 22 3.24 -24.14 22.67
C ALA A 22 3.89 -23.07 21.77
N GLN A 23 3.96 -23.34 20.46
CA GLN A 23 4.28 -22.30 19.50
C GLN A 23 3.17 -21.27 19.67
N GLU A 24 3.49 -20.15 20.30
CA GLU A 24 2.61 -18.99 20.31
C GLU A 24 2.31 -18.69 18.84
N ALA A 25 1.07 -18.90 18.44
CA ALA A 25 0.63 -18.59 17.10
C ALA A 25 0.90 -17.10 16.91
N ILE A 26 1.85 -16.77 16.05
CA ILE A 26 2.15 -15.37 15.69
C ILE A 26 0.85 -14.79 15.19
N ALA A 27 0.28 -13.87 15.96
CA ALA A 27 -0.98 -13.25 15.61
C ALA A 27 -0.80 -12.55 14.27
N ASN A 28 -1.69 -12.87 13.30
CA ASN A 28 -1.68 -12.20 11.99
C ASN A 28 -1.99 -10.72 12.20
N PRO A 29 -1.07 -9.80 11.92
CA PRO A 29 -1.30 -8.36 12.06
C PRO A 29 -2.31 -7.82 11.05
N HIS A 30 -2.55 -8.57 9.97
CA HIS A 30 -3.47 -8.18 8.91
C HIS A 30 -4.86 -8.78 9.16
N VAL A 31 -5.84 -7.94 9.38
CA VAL A 31 -7.21 -8.37 9.69
C VAL A 31 -7.90 -8.91 8.43
N ASN A 32 -7.54 -8.39 7.27
CA ASN A 32 -8.25 -8.72 6.04
C ASN A 32 -7.37 -8.74 4.79
N LEU A 33 -6.99 -9.93 4.40
CA LEU A 33 -6.17 -10.18 3.21
C LEU A 33 -6.97 -10.68 2.00
N ARG A 34 -8.31 -10.69 2.05
CA ARG A 34 -9.16 -11.20 0.96
C ARG A 34 -8.80 -12.61 0.49
N GLY A 35 -8.34 -13.46 1.39
CA GLY A 35 -7.92 -14.82 1.06
C GLY A 35 -6.55 -14.92 0.42
N LEU A 36 -5.76 -13.83 0.36
CA LEU A 36 -4.38 -13.89 -0.11
C LEU A 36 -3.52 -14.68 0.88
N ALA A 37 -2.70 -15.58 0.35
CA ALA A 37 -1.69 -16.27 1.14
C ALA A 37 -0.59 -15.29 1.56
N CYS A 38 0.03 -15.52 2.70
CA CYS A 38 1.15 -14.71 3.20
C CYS A 38 2.28 -14.57 2.16
N THR A 39 2.51 -15.63 1.40
CA THR A 39 3.52 -15.67 0.32
C THR A 39 3.18 -14.80 -0.90
N ALA A 40 1.99 -14.22 -0.95
CA ALA A 40 1.66 -13.24 -1.99
C ALA A 40 2.46 -11.94 -1.83
N CYS A 41 2.90 -11.64 -0.61
CA CYS A 41 3.65 -10.43 -0.28
C CYS A 41 4.99 -10.75 0.38
N HIS A 42 5.07 -11.80 1.20
CA HIS A 42 6.25 -12.16 1.97
C HIS A 42 7.01 -13.33 1.35
N THR A 43 8.33 -13.31 1.46
CA THR A 43 9.17 -14.47 1.12
C THR A 43 9.57 -15.25 2.36
N THR A 44 9.79 -16.57 2.24
CA THR A 44 10.19 -17.40 3.38
C THR A 44 11.61 -17.14 3.86
N GLY A 45 12.48 -16.62 2.97
CA GLY A 45 13.88 -16.29 3.30
C GLY A 45 14.06 -14.88 3.87
N ALA A 46 13.16 -13.96 3.57
CA ALA A 46 13.24 -12.56 3.97
C ALA A 46 11.83 -12.04 4.30
N TRP A 47 11.28 -12.46 5.44
CA TRP A 47 9.91 -12.16 5.83
C TRP A 47 9.58 -10.65 5.90
N ARG A 48 10.57 -9.82 6.18
CA ARG A 48 10.42 -8.36 6.25
C ARG A 48 10.47 -7.68 4.89
N ASP A 49 11.01 -8.35 3.89
CA ASP A 49 11.05 -7.83 2.52
C ASP A 49 9.72 -8.16 1.85
N VAL A 50 8.92 -7.13 1.70
CA VAL A 50 7.56 -7.24 1.18
C VAL A 50 7.52 -6.70 -0.23
N SER A 51 6.96 -7.49 -1.15
CA SER A 51 6.67 -7.06 -2.51
C SER A 51 5.32 -7.59 -2.96
N PHE A 52 4.57 -6.78 -3.72
CA PHE A 52 3.30 -7.20 -4.26
C PHE A 52 3.10 -6.62 -5.68
N ASP A 53 2.71 -7.46 -6.61
CA ASP A 53 2.42 -7.03 -7.97
C ASP A 53 0.96 -6.58 -8.11
N HIS A 54 0.73 -5.27 -8.14
CA HIS A 54 -0.60 -4.65 -8.25
C HIS A 54 -1.30 -4.90 -9.59
N ARG A 55 -0.58 -5.36 -10.62
CA ARG A 55 -1.21 -5.78 -11.89
C ARG A 55 -2.20 -6.92 -11.67
N ARG A 56 -1.98 -7.73 -10.63
CA ARG A 56 -2.86 -8.85 -10.25
C ARG A 56 -4.23 -8.40 -9.70
N THR A 57 -4.34 -7.14 -9.29
CA THR A 57 -5.59 -6.57 -8.74
C THR A 57 -6.39 -5.80 -9.78
N GLY A 58 -5.87 -5.65 -10.99
CA GLY A 58 -6.47 -4.79 -12.01
C GLY A 58 -6.13 -3.30 -11.85
N THR A 59 -5.34 -2.95 -10.82
CA THR A 59 -4.93 -1.56 -10.53
C THR A 59 -3.39 -1.47 -10.59
N PRO A 60 -2.78 -1.46 -11.77
CA PRO A 60 -1.34 -1.34 -11.89
C PRO A 60 -0.86 0.04 -11.40
N LEU A 61 0.12 0.06 -10.51
CA LEU A 61 0.75 1.30 -10.08
C LEU A 61 1.69 1.82 -11.17
N ARG A 62 1.61 3.12 -11.48
CA ARG A 62 2.37 3.77 -12.54
C ARG A 62 3.08 5.01 -12.01
N GLY A 63 4.08 5.47 -12.75
CA GLY A 63 4.82 6.69 -12.43
C GLY A 63 5.33 6.69 -10.99
N GLN A 64 5.13 7.77 -10.27
CA GLN A 64 5.57 7.92 -8.88
C GLN A 64 4.82 7.00 -7.91
N HIS A 65 3.61 6.57 -8.24
CA HIS A 65 2.86 5.63 -7.41
C HIS A 65 3.51 4.25 -7.34
N ALA A 66 4.28 3.85 -8.37
CA ALA A 66 5.01 2.59 -8.37
C ALA A 66 6.11 2.52 -7.31
N ALA A 67 6.61 3.67 -6.85
CA ALA A 67 7.62 3.79 -5.81
C ALA A 67 7.03 4.16 -4.43
N ALA A 68 5.70 4.33 -4.34
CA ALA A 68 5.05 4.69 -3.09
C ALA A 68 5.11 3.53 -2.08
N PRO A 69 5.31 3.80 -0.79
CA PRO A 69 5.24 2.77 0.23
C PRO A 69 3.80 2.24 0.36
N CYS A 70 3.64 0.99 0.77
CA CYS A 70 2.33 0.36 0.96
C CYS A 70 1.39 1.22 1.82
N THR A 71 1.93 1.82 2.89
CA THR A 71 1.20 2.69 3.83
C THR A 71 0.76 4.03 3.25
N GLY A 72 1.27 4.40 2.09
CA GLY A 72 0.80 5.60 1.37
C GLY A 72 -0.62 5.43 0.82
N CYS A 73 -1.07 4.18 0.67
CA CYS A 73 -2.38 3.85 0.13
C CYS A 73 -3.19 2.93 1.05
N HIS A 74 -2.53 2.02 1.76
CA HIS A 74 -3.19 0.99 2.57
C HIS A 74 -3.03 1.23 4.07
N ASP A 75 -4.08 0.92 4.82
CA ASP A 75 -3.91 0.51 6.21
C ASP A 75 -3.35 -0.92 6.23
N LEU A 76 -2.21 -1.12 6.89
CA LEU A 76 -1.57 -2.44 6.98
C LEU A 76 -2.43 -3.48 7.69
N ARG A 77 -3.48 -3.06 8.39
CA ARG A 77 -4.45 -3.94 9.03
C ARG A 77 -5.57 -4.38 8.08
N ASP A 78 -5.90 -3.53 7.07
CA ASP A 78 -6.94 -3.81 6.09
C ASP A 78 -6.54 -3.32 4.69
N PHE A 79 -6.19 -4.25 3.81
CA PHE A 79 -5.81 -3.98 2.42
C PHE A 79 -6.99 -3.87 1.45
N ARG A 80 -8.24 -3.92 1.93
CA ARG A 80 -9.41 -3.98 1.08
C ARG A 80 -9.80 -2.65 0.45
N THR A 81 -9.66 -1.58 1.21
CA THR A 81 -10.23 -0.30 0.85
C THR A 81 -9.14 0.70 0.54
N VAL A 82 -9.04 1.07 -0.72
CA VAL A 82 -8.17 2.16 -1.17
C VAL A 82 -9.01 3.10 -2.00
N ALA A 83 -8.91 4.38 -1.72
CA ALA A 83 -9.48 5.41 -2.56
C ALA A 83 -8.70 5.50 -3.87
N HIS A 84 -9.42 5.55 -4.99
CA HIS A 84 -8.81 5.59 -6.33
C HIS A 84 -8.82 7.00 -6.94
N GLU A 85 -9.54 7.94 -6.35
CA GLU A 85 -9.59 9.31 -6.85
C GLU A 85 -8.44 10.14 -6.29
N CYS A 86 -7.80 10.92 -7.16
CA CYS A 86 -6.61 11.72 -6.84
C CYS A 86 -6.78 12.61 -5.60
N ARG A 87 -7.96 13.23 -5.45
CA ARG A 87 -8.30 14.18 -4.37
C ARG A 87 -8.31 13.56 -2.96
N PHE A 88 -8.39 12.24 -2.85
CA PHE A 88 -8.37 11.60 -1.52
C PHE A 88 -6.98 11.62 -0.88
N CYS A 89 -5.94 11.75 -1.69
CA CYS A 89 -4.56 11.81 -1.23
C CYS A 89 -3.88 13.13 -1.60
N HIS A 90 -4.26 13.74 -2.74
CA HIS A 90 -3.68 14.97 -3.23
C HIS A 90 -4.59 16.16 -2.96
N GLN A 91 -4.02 17.20 -2.37
CA GLN A 91 -4.72 18.46 -2.20
C GLN A 91 -4.94 19.12 -3.55
N ASP A 92 -6.15 19.63 -3.80
CA ASP A 92 -6.47 20.37 -5.01
C ASP A 92 -6.23 21.87 -4.78
N PRO A 93 -5.13 22.45 -5.32
CA PRO A 93 -4.87 23.89 -5.21
C PRO A 93 -5.81 24.72 -6.07
N HIS A 94 -6.44 24.12 -7.09
CA HIS A 94 -7.32 24.82 -8.03
C HIS A 94 -8.74 25.02 -7.46
N ARG A 95 -9.03 24.49 -6.27
CA ARG A 95 -10.33 24.67 -5.60
C ARG A 95 -11.53 24.26 -6.48
N THR A 96 -11.33 23.22 -7.31
CA THR A 96 -12.28 22.72 -8.31
C THR A 96 -12.49 23.57 -9.57
N ASP A 97 -11.88 24.76 -9.68
CA ASP A 97 -12.02 25.62 -10.87
C ASP A 97 -11.46 24.98 -12.14
N ALA A 98 -10.44 24.11 -12.00
CA ALA A 98 -9.92 23.30 -13.10
C ALA A 98 -10.70 21.98 -13.31
N GLY A 99 -11.79 21.75 -12.57
CA GLY A 99 -12.58 20.54 -12.59
C GLY A 99 -11.94 19.40 -11.77
N THR A 100 -12.61 18.25 -11.74
CA THR A 100 -12.21 17.11 -10.90
C THR A 100 -11.45 16.02 -11.66
N ARG A 101 -11.26 16.19 -12.96
CA ARG A 101 -10.56 15.22 -13.81
C ARG A 101 -9.08 15.56 -13.92
N CYS A 102 -8.35 15.35 -12.84
CA CYS A 102 -6.93 15.71 -12.70
C CYS A 102 -6.04 15.18 -13.83
N GLN A 103 -6.35 13.97 -14.33
CA GLN A 103 -5.63 13.31 -15.42
C GLN A 103 -5.79 14.01 -16.80
N MET A 104 -6.64 15.01 -16.90
CA MET A 104 -6.72 15.83 -18.11
C MET A 104 -5.49 16.71 -18.30
N CYS A 105 -4.85 17.08 -17.19
CA CYS A 105 -3.70 17.98 -17.18
C CYS A 105 -2.46 17.33 -16.58
N HIS A 106 -2.61 16.48 -15.57
CA HIS A 106 -1.51 15.88 -14.83
C HIS A 106 -1.27 14.43 -15.22
N VAL A 107 -0.02 14.00 -15.10
CA VAL A 107 0.41 12.62 -15.33
C VAL A 107 1.06 12.04 -14.07
N GLU A 108 0.94 10.72 -13.89
CA GLU A 108 1.44 10.02 -12.71
C GLU A 108 2.98 10.04 -12.58
N SER A 109 3.70 10.27 -13.68
CA SER A 109 5.16 10.37 -13.68
C SER A 109 5.68 11.71 -13.16
N SER A 110 4.92 12.79 -13.40
CA SER A 110 5.25 14.12 -12.92
C SER A 110 4.00 14.98 -12.80
N TRP A 111 3.61 15.30 -11.58
CA TRP A 111 2.45 16.15 -11.32
C TRP A 111 2.63 17.60 -11.83
N ARG A 112 3.88 18.06 -11.94
CA ARG A 112 4.21 19.41 -12.39
C ARG A 112 4.25 19.58 -13.91
N GLN A 113 4.30 18.48 -14.66
CA GLN A 113 4.22 18.54 -16.12
C GLN A 113 2.76 18.66 -16.51
N VAL A 114 2.37 19.87 -16.85
CA VAL A 114 1.02 20.19 -17.33
C VAL A 114 1.12 20.64 -18.76
N SER A 115 0.31 20.04 -19.64
CA SER A 115 0.13 20.50 -21.00
C SER A 115 -1.20 21.24 -21.10
N ALA A 116 -1.14 22.58 -21.11
CA ALA A 116 -2.33 23.42 -21.31
C ALA A 116 -2.97 23.15 -22.67
N GLN A 117 -2.16 22.92 -23.70
CA GLN A 117 -2.64 22.64 -25.06
C GLN A 117 -3.43 21.34 -25.12
N ASP A 118 -2.94 20.25 -24.47
CA ASP A 118 -3.66 18.99 -24.44
C ASP A 118 -4.96 19.08 -23.63
N ALA A 119 -4.98 19.89 -22.58
CA ALA A 119 -6.17 20.13 -21.79
C ALA A 119 -7.24 20.86 -22.61
N HIS A 120 -6.88 21.94 -23.33
CA HIS A 120 -7.81 22.76 -24.10
C HIS A 120 -8.21 22.14 -25.43
N ALA A 121 -7.38 21.30 -26.04
CA ALA A 121 -7.72 20.59 -27.29
C ALA A 121 -9.02 19.77 -27.18
N ARG A 122 -9.40 19.37 -25.95
CA ARG A 122 -10.61 18.60 -25.66
C ARG A 122 -11.78 19.45 -25.17
N THR A 123 -11.63 20.77 -25.18
CA THR A 123 -12.66 21.72 -24.78
C THR A 123 -13.24 22.42 -26.00
N ARG A 124 -14.21 23.33 -25.79
CA ARG A 124 -14.76 24.19 -26.82
C ARG A 124 -13.87 25.43 -27.10
N LEU A 125 -12.79 25.56 -26.33
CA LEU A 125 -11.87 26.69 -26.44
C LEU A 125 -10.44 26.16 -26.68
N PRO A 126 -10.11 25.70 -27.88
CA PRO A 126 -8.76 25.31 -28.20
C PRO A 126 -7.83 26.51 -28.21
N GLU A 127 -6.66 26.39 -27.62
CA GLU A 127 -5.64 27.46 -27.65
C GLU A 127 -4.96 27.50 -29.01
N LEU A 128 -5.27 28.51 -29.80
CA LEU A 128 -4.74 28.70 -31.13
C LEU A 128 -4.01 30.04 -31.23
N GLY A 129 -3.03 30.12 -32.12
CA GLY A 129 -2.28 31.33 -32.38
C GLY A 129 -1.59 31.87 -31.14
N VAL A 130 -1.77 33.16 -30.87
CA VAL A 130 -1.13 33.84 -29.72
C VAL A 130 -1.58 33.30 -28.37
N HIS A 131 -2.77 32.72 -28.28
CA HIS A 131 -3.29 32.15 -27.04
C HIS A 131 -2.53 30.88 -26.62
N ALA A 132 -1.93 30.18 -27.56
CA ALA A 132 -1.13 28.98 -27.27
C ALA A 132 0.15 29.26 -26.46
N ALA A 133 0.57 30.53 -26.40
CA ALA A 133 1.75 30.96 -25.65
C ALA A 133 1.42 31.51 -24.25
N LEU A 134 0.14 31.60 -23.90
CA LEU A 134 -0.30 32.09 -22.60
C LEU A 134 -0.09 31.05 -21.49
N GLN A 135 0.13 31.55 -20.28
CA GLN A 135 0.18 30.69 -19.08
C GLN A 135 -1.25 30.46 -18.55
N CYS A 136 -1.44 29.34 -17.86
CA CYS A 136 -2.75 29.01 -17.27
C CYS A 136 -3.34 30.18 -16.46
N ALA A 137 -2.49 30.90 -15.71
CA ALA A 137 -2.87 32.03 -14.86
C ALA A 137 -3.36 33.27 -15.63
N ASP A 138 -3.03 33.41 -16.91
CA ASP A 138 -3.46 34.55 -17.71
C ASP A 138 -4.97 34.53 -17.96
N CYS A 139 -5.55 33.33 -17.96
CA CYS A 139 -6.98 33.10 -18.12
C CYS A 139 -7.64 32.57 -16.82
N HIS A 140 -7.00 31.65 -16.12
CA HIS A 140 -7.49 31.02 -14.90
C HIS A 140 -6.92 31.71 -13.65
N ARG A 141 -7.35 32.93 -13.40
CA ARG A 141 -6.77 33.80 -12.35
C ARG A 141 -6.94 33.25 -10.92
N GLN A 142 -7.92 32.40 -10.69
CA GLN A 142 -8.17 31.79 -9.38
C GLN A 142 -7.52 30.39 -9.24
N ALA A 143 -7.12 29.77 -10.34
CA ALA A 143 -6.47 28.47 -10.37
C ALA A 143 -4.93 28.57 -10.37
N ALA A 144 -4.39 29.79 -10.36
CA ALA A 144 -2.95 30.02 -10.34
C ALA A 144 -2.40 29.88 -8.92
N VAL A 145 -1.60 28.89 -8.70
CA VAL A 145 -0.73 28.74 -7.53
C VAL A 145 0.70 28.50 -7.98
#